data_c8bf8fbb5054cbf0ad607887c9a6a2de
#
_entry.id   c8bf8fbb5054cbf0ad607887c9a6a2de
#
_cell.length_a   1.000
_cell.length_b   1.000
_cell.length_c   1.000
_cell.angle_alpha   90.00
_cell.angle_beta   90.00
_cell.angle_gamma   90.00
#
_symmetry.space_group_name_H-M   'P 1'
#
loop_
_entity.id
_entity.type
_entity.pdbx_description
1 polymer ?
#
loop_
_entity_poly.entity_id
_entity_poly.type
_entity_poly.pdbx_seq_one_letter_code
_entity_poly.pdbx_strand_id
1 'polypeptide(L)'
;APSMEACRLRIDNLTKPIYSLATLELIAERFAGILADPQPNHLRYGVLVVAADHLVDGPQNSQHGSESNAAIKRFNDGRTATQGAANKLQAAVHVVNIGLEQDTTDLTNIEQKVIRKGSHFFGVEPVISRDELEASLELGFTYADKLHNEGLQVVALGNIGERAFLDSLVTTATITGCAYDDILVHTECGPTIEQRAAHIHSFVDRFNIDVDDWSALSESERRDEVLHLLHVAGGLDIAFLTGFILG
;
A
#
# COMPACT_ATOMS: atom_id res chain seq x y z
N ALA A 1 19.22 -9.38 -18.87
CA ALA A 1 19.73 -10.68 -18.36
C ALA A 1 19.47 -11.76 -19.41
N PRO A 2 20.33 -12.82 -19.52
CA PRO A 2 20.16 -13.88 -20.53
C PRO A 2 18.78 -14.57 -20.45
N SER A 3 18.26 -14.79 -19.24
CA SER A 3 16.93 -15.36 -19.01
C SER A 3 15.78 -14.49 -19.52
N MET A 4 15.90 -13.16 -19.45
CA MET A 4 14.93 -12.24 -20.04
C MET A 4 14.89 -12.36 -21.56
N GLU A 5 16.05 -12.38 -22.20
CA GLU A 5 16.16 -12.53 -23.67
C GLU A 5 15.60 -13.87 -24.14
N ALA A 6 15.94 -14.95 -23.45
CA ALA A 6 15.42 -16.28 -23.75
C ALA A 6 13.89 -16.38 -23.54
N CYS A 7 13.35 -15.72 -22.52
CA CYS A 7 11.91 -15.61 -22.29
C CYS A 7 11.22 -14.84 -23.42
N ARG A 8 11.76 -13.70 -23.82
CA ARG A 8 11.22 -12.90 -24.93
C ARG A 8 11.22 -13.68 -26.24
N LEU A 9 12.32 -14.29 -26.60
CA LEU A 9 12.42 -15.11 -27.82
C LEU A 9 11.41 -16.26 -27.80
N ARG A 10 11.18 -16.88 -26.64
CA ARG A 10 10.18 -17.91 -26.50
C ARG A 10 8.76 -17.39 -26.70
N ILE A 11 8.43 -16.23 -26.11
CA ILE A 11 7.13 -15.57 -26.25
C ILE A 11 6.86 -15.18 -27.70
N ASP A 12 7.87 -14.64 -28.39
CA ASP A 12 7.77 -14.24 -29.81
C ASP A 12 7.56 -15.44 -30.76
N ASN A 13 8.05 -16.62 -30.37
CA ASN A 13 7.86 -17.87 -31.14
C ASN A 13 6.54 -18.60 -30.82
N LEU A 14 5.70 -18.09 -29.92
CA LEU A 14 4.38 -18.64 -29.70
C LEU A 14 3.44 -18.33 -30.89
N THR A 15 2.47 -19.23 -31.13
CA THR A 15 1.45 -19.06 -32.19
C THR A 15 0.47 -17.93 -31.84
N LYS A 16 0.95 -16.71 -31.86
CA LYS A 16 0.19 -15.49 -31.60
C LYS A 16 0.83 -14.30 -32.32
N PRO A 17 0.10 -13.21 -32.58
CA PRO A 17 0.74 -11.96 -33.03
C PRO A 17 1.77 -11.46 -32.01
N ILE A 18 2.87 -10.87 -32.51
CA ILE A 18 3.88 -10.26 -31.66
C ILE A 18 3.22 -9.15 -30.83
N TYR A 19 3.57 -9.08 -29.55
CA TYR A 19 3.00 -8.14 -28.56
C TYR A 19 1.48 -8.23 -28.33
N SER A 20 0.83 -9.33 -28.74
CA SER A 20 -0.63 -9.47 -28.53
C SER A 20 -1.07 -9.53 -27.06
N LEU A 21 -0.16 -9.88 -26.16
CA LEU A 21 -0.40 -9.87 -24.71
C LEU A 21 0.09 -8.59 -24.01
N ALA A 22 0.63 -7.63 -24.77
CA ALA A 22 1.05 -6.31 -24.30
C ALA A 22 1.89 -6.38 -23.00
N THR A 23 1.44 -5.70 -21.94
CA THR A 23 2.14 -5.61 -20.65
C THR A 23 2.43 -6.98 -20.00
N LEU A 24 1.60 -7.99 -20.25
CA LEU A 24 1.83 -9.33 -19.70
C LEU A 24 3.12 -9.95 -20.22
N GLU A 25 3.53 -9.67 -21.44
CA GLU A 25 4.81 -10.14 -22.00
C GLU A 25 5.99 -9.48 -21.29
N LEU A 26 5.89 -8.17 -21.01
CA LEU A 26 6.91 -7.45 -20.24
C LEU A 26 7.02 -7.96 -18.79
N ILE A 27 5.88 -8.26 -18.16
CA ILE A 27 5.86 -8.85 -16.82
C ILE A 27 6.55 -10.21 -16.83
N ALA A 28 6.22 -11.09 -17.76
CA ALA A 28 6.84 -12.40 -17.89
C ALA A 28 8.35 -12.31 -18.11
N GLU A 29 8.79 -11.40 -18.98
CA GLU A 29 10.22 -11.15 -19.20
C GLU A 29 10.93 -10.67 -17.93
N ARG A 30 10.31 -9.74 -17.17
CA ARG A 30 10.86 -9.26 -15.89
C ARG A 30 10.97 -10.38 -14.87
N PHE A 31 9.93 -11.20 -14.72
CA PHE A 31 9.97 -12.37 -13.83
C PHE A 31 11.08 -13.35 -14.22
N ALA A 32 11.25 -13.64 -15.51
CA ALA A 32 12.34 -14.47 -15.99
C ALA A 32 13.72 -13.91 -15.60
N GLY A 33 13.87 -12.57 -15.60
CA GLY A 33 15.08 -11.90 -15.16
C GLY A 33 15.35 -12.00 -13.68
N ILE A 34 14.31 -11.76 -12.86
CA ILE A 34 14.40 -11.80 -11.39
C ILE A 34 14.72 -13.22 -10.90
N LEU A 35 14.04 -14.23 -11.46
CA LEU A 35 14.18 -15.63 -11.05
C LEU A 35 15.36 -16.34 -11.74
N ALA A 36 16.06 -15.67 -12.67
CA ALA A 36 17.10 -16.25 -13.51
C ALA A 36 16.63 -17.54 -14.27
N ASP A 37 15.33 -17.64 -14.54
CA ASP A 37 14.67 -18.75 -15.23
C ASP A 37 13.87 -18.21 -16.43
N PRO A 38 14.15 -18.64 -17.68
CA PRO A 38 13.41 -18.16 -18.85
C PRO A 38 11.96 -18.66 -18.93
N GLN A 39 11.58 -19.61 -18.09
CA GLN A 39 10.24 -20.19 -18.02
C GLN A 39 9.86 -20.51 -16.57
N PRO A 40 9.69 -19.48 -15.72
CA PRO A 40 9.36 -19.70 -14.34
C PRO A 40 8.00 -20.43 -14.21
N ASN A 41 8.04 -21.56 -13.57
CA ASN A 41 6.87 -22.40 -13.30
C ASN A 41 6.67 -22.53 -11.79
N HIS A 42 5.45 -22.75 -11.36
CA HIS A 42 5.12 -22.99 -9.95
C HIS A 42 5.48 -21.83 -9.01
N LEU A 43 5.15 -20.61 -9.43
CA LEU A 43 5.30 -19.43 -8.55
C LEU A 43 4.43 -19.58 -7.30
N ARG A 44 4.99 -19.24 -6.15
CA ARG A 44 4.25 -19.18 -4.90
C ARG A 44 3.75 -17.76 -4.68
N TYR A 45 2.44 -17.63 -4.52
CA TYR A 45 1.76 -16.35 -4.41
C TYR A 45 1.33 -16.08 -2.97
N GLY A 46 1.37 -14.82 -2.59
CA GLY A 46 0.83 -14.31 -1.34
C GLY A 46 0.03 -13.03 -1.53
N VAL A 47 -0.79 -12.74 -0.56
CA VAL A 47 -1.48 -11.45 -0.40
C VAL A 47 -1.16 -10.94 0.99
N LEU A 48 -0.67 -9.72 1.09
CA LEU A 48 -0.42 -9.02 2.34
C LEU A 48 -1.36 -7.82 2.42
N VAL A 49 -2.25 -7.84 3.41
CA VAL A 49 -3.19 -6.74 3.68
C VAL A 49 -2.83 -6.12 5.01
N VAL A 50 -2.50 -4.85 5.01
CA VAL A 50 -2.25 -4.07 6.21
C VAL A 50 -3.51 -3.29 6.60
N ALA A 51 -3.79 -3.19 7.89
CA ALA A 51 -4.98 -2.52 8.40
C ALA A 51 -4.63 -1.41 9.39
N ALA A 52 -5.04 -0.17 9.05
CA ALA A 52 -4.91 1.00 9.90
C ALA A 52 -5.97 2.06 9.55
N ASP A 53 -6.53 2.73 10.54
CA ASP A 53 -7.51 3.79 10.37
C ASP A 53 -6.88 5.18 10.40
N HIS A 54 -7.43 6.07 9.57
CA HIS A 54 -6.99 7.46 9.45
C HIS A 54 -8.12 8.39 9.90
N LEU A 55 -7.86 9.16 10.96
CA LEU A 55 -8.86 10.02 11.58
C LEU A 55 -8.89 11.38 10.89
N VAL A 56 -9.83 11.57 9.97
CA VAL A 56 -9.98 12.80 9.18
C VAL A 56 -11.07 13.72 9.73
N ASP A 57 -12.17 13.14 10.18
CA ASP A 57 -13.42 13.87 10.48
C ASP A 57 -13.44 14.55 11.86
N GLY A 58 -12.31 14.57 12.57
CA GLY A 58 -12.16 15.18 13.89
C GLY A 58 -12.79 14.37 15.05
N PRO A 59 -12.54 14.78 16.30
CA PRO A 59 -12.89 14.01 17.50
C PRO A 59 -14.39 13.89 17.77
N GLN A 60 -15.23 14.61 17.03
CA GLN A 60 -16.69 14.61 17.23
C GLN A 60 -17.40 13.46 16.53
N ASN A 61 -16.73 12.74 15.62
CA ASN A 61 -17.29 11.58 14.97
C ASN A 61 -17.15 10.35 15.87
N SER A 62 -18.25 9.88 16.45
CA SER A 62 -18.26 8.69 17.32
C SER A 62 -18.23 7.35 16.55
N GLN A 63 -18.14 7.37 15.23
CA GLN A 63 -18.21 6.17 14.38
C GLN A 63 -16.89 5.84 13.69
N HIS A 64 -15.77 6.42 14.14
CA HIS A 64 -14.45 6.11 13.60
C HIS A 64 -14.18 4.59 13.60
N GLY A 65 -13.66 4.09 12.49
CA GLY A 65 -13.30 2.70 12.33
C GLY A 65 -14.46 1.73 12.11
N SER A 66 -15.69 2.20 11.91
CA SER A 66 -16.84 1.29 11.75
C SER A 66 -16.82 0.53 10.43
N GLU A 67 -16.42 1.16 9.34
CA GLU A 67 -16.33 0.54 8.00
C GLU A 67 -15.15 -0.43 7.94
N SER A 68 -13.98 -0.03 8.43
CA SER A 68 -12.79 -0.86 8.50
C SER A 68 -12.99 -2.07 9.40
N ASN A 69 -13.68 -1.91 10.53
CA ASN A 69 -14.07 -3.00 11.43
C ASN A 69 -14.98 -4.03 10.71
N ALA A 70 -15.96 -3.55 9.95
CA ALA A 70 -16.78 -4.44 9.14
C ALA A 70 -15.99 -5.15 8.04
N ALA A 71 -15.02 -4.48 7.42
CA ALA A 71 -14.15 -5.06 6.40
C ALA A 71 -13.21 -6.13 6.98
N ILE A 72 -12.54 -5.82 8.10
CA ILE A 72 -11.61 -6.76 8.74
C ILE A 72 -12.31 -8.03 9.26
N LYS A 73 -13.53 -7.91 9.78
CA LYS A 73 -14.37 -9.05 10.17
C LYS A 73 -14.67 -9.97 8.98
N ARG A 74 -14.94 -9.42 7.79
CA ARG A 74 -15.13 -10.23 6.58
C ARG A 74 -13.85 -10.99 6.21
N PHE A 75 -12.67 -10.39 6.39
CA PHE A 75 -11.39 -11.09 6.22
C PHE A 75 -11.21 -12.19 7.25
N ASN A 76 -11.48 -11.91 8.53
CA ASN A 76 -11.43 -12.92 9.59
C ASN A 76 -12.30 -14.15 9.28
N ASP A 77 -13.48 -13.92 8.72
CA ASP A 77 -14.46 -14.96 8.39
C ASP A 77 -14.21 -15.64 7.03
N GLY A 78 -13.16 -15.26 6.29
CA GLY A 78 -12.87 -15.83 4.98
C GLY A 78 -13.85 -15.43 3.87
N ARG A 79 -14.58 -14.31 4.04
CA ARG A 79 -15.71 -13.90 3.17
C ARG A 79 -15.38 -12.71 2.29
N THR A 80 -14.16 -12.59 1.80
CA THR A 80 -13.77 -11.53 0.86
C THR A 80 -13.50 -12.06 -0.54
N ALA A 81 -13.67 -11.20 -1.54
CA ALA A 81 -13.33 -11.52 -2.93
C ALA A 81 -11.83 -11.87 -3.06
N THR A 82 -10.98 -11.15 -2.32
CA THR A 82 -9.53 -11.40 -2.25
C THR A 82 -9.22 -12.82 -1.80
N GLN A 83 -9.86 -13.29 -0.72
CA GLN A 83 -9.67 -14.65 -0.23
C GLN A 83 -10.22 -15.69 -1.20
N GLY A 84 -11.35 -15.39 -1.85
CA GLY A 84 -11.89 -16.26 -2.90
C GLY A 84 -10.94 -16.41 -4.10
N ALA A 85 -10.28 -15.36 -4.51
CA ALA A 85 -9.27 -15.38 -5.57
C ALA A 85 -7.99 -16.09 -5.10
N ALA A 86 -7.51 -15.77 -3.90
CA ALA A 86 -6.33 -16.39 -3.31
C ALA A 86 -6.48 -17.92 -3.19
N ASN A 87 -7.64 -18.40 -2.74
CA ASN A 87 -7.92 -19.84 -2.65
C ASN A 87 -7.81 -20.56 -4.01
N LYS A 88 -8.25 -19.93 -5.10
CA LYS A 88 -8.11 -20.49 -6.45
C LYS A 88 -6.66 -20.61 -6.91
N LEU A 89 -5.81 -19.70 -6.48
CA LEU A 89 -4.38 -19.64 -6.80
C LEU A 89 -3.52 -20.37 -5.77
N GLN A 90 -4.12 -20.91 -4.71
CA GLN A 90 -3.42 -21.45 -3.55
C GLN A 90 -2.43 -20.43 -2.94
N ALA A 91 -2.79 -19.16 -2.99
CA ALA A 91 -2.01 -18.06 -2.44
C ALA A 91 -2.23 -17.94 -0.93
N ALA A 92 -1.14 -17.71 -0.18
CA ALA A 92 -1.22 -17.37 1.24
C ALA A 92 -1.85 -15.97 1.41
N VAL A 93 -2.66 -15.78 2.46
CA VAL A 93 -3.25 -14.47 2.78
C VAL A 93 -2.86 -14.09 4.20
N HIS A 94 -2.11 -13.02 4.32
CA HIS A 94 -1.72 -12.40 5.58
C HIS A 94 -2.49 -11.10 5.74
N VAL A 95 -3.16 -10.95 6.87
CA VAL A 95 -3.89 -9.72 7.23
C VAL A 95 -3.38 -9.23 8.57
N VAL A 96 -2.84 -8.03 8.60
CA VAL A 96 -2.09 -7.50 9.74
C VAL A 96 -2.77 -6.22 10.22
N ASN A 97 -3.28 -6.23 11.45
CA ASN A 97 -3.73 -5.01 12.12
C ASN A 97 -2.54 -4.31 12.76
N ILE A 98 -2.24 -3.11 12.30
CA ILE A 98 -1.20 -2.24 12.86
C ILE A 98 -1.76 -0.96 13.47
N GLY A 99 -3.04 -0.62 13.19
CA GLY A 99 -3.58 0.65 13.61
C GLY A 99 -5.08 0.85 13.45
N LEU A 100 -5.90 -0.18 13.54
CA LEU A 100 -7.35 0.00 13.55
C LEU A 100 -7.80 0.68 14.86
N GLU A 101 -8.77 1.59 14.75
CA GLU A 101 -9.33 2.33 15.89
C GLU A 101 -10.11 1.40 16.84
N GLN A 102 -10.92 0.52 16.28
CA GLN A 102 -11.72 -0.41 17.05
C GLN A 102 -10.94 -1.65 17.48
N ASP A 103 -11.36 -2.23 18.60
CA ASP A 103 -10.77 -3.45 19.12
C ASP A 103 -11.08 -4.64 18.20
N THR A 104 -10.05 -5.38 17.83
CA THR A 104 -10.11 -6.56 16.97
C THR A 104 -9.38 -7.76 17.57
N THR A 105 -9.10 -7.74 18.87
CA THR A 105 -8.33 -8.79 19.57
C THR A 105 -9.08 -10.13 19.61
N ASP A 106 -10.38 -10.14 19.35
CA ASP A 106 -11.22 -11.34 19.20
C ASP A 106 -11.08 -12.00 17.80
N LEU A 107 -10.46 -11.34 16.84
CA LEU A 107 -10.29 -11.84 15.48
C LEU A 107 -9.05 -12.71 15.34
N THR A 108 -9.26 -14.03 15.31
CA THR A 108 -8.17 -15.01 15.39
C THR A 108 -7.37 -15.21 14.10
N ASN A 109 -7.95 -14.83 12.96
CA ASN A 109 -7.29 -14.94 11.64
C ASN A 109 -6.63 -13.62 11.21
N ILE A 110 -6.51 -12.66 12.12
CA ILE A 110 -5.89 -11.36 11.90
C ILE A 110 -4.66 -11.26 12.80
N GLU A 111 -3.50 -11.00 12.20
CA GLU A 111 -2.27 -10.79 12.97
C GLU A 111 -2.32 -9.44 13.68
N GLN A 112 -2.26 -9.45 15.01
CA GLN A 112 -2.31 -8.23 15.82
C GLN A 112 -0.89 -7.69 16.05
N LYS A 113 -0.55 -6.59 15.38
CA LYS A 113 0.73 -5.88 15.47
C LYS A 113 0.52 -4.40 15.70
N VAL A 114 -0.46 -4.08 16.54
CA VAL A 114 -0.92 -2.70 16.76
C VAL A 114 0.22 -1.83 17.29
N ILE A 115 0.59 -0.83 16.50
CA ILE A 115 1.55 0.23 16.87
C ILE A 115 0.79 1.33 17.61
N ARG A 116 -0.36 1.73 17.05
CA ARG A 116 -1.25 2.75 17.59
C ARG A 116 -2.68 2.43 17.16
N LYS A 117 -3.68 2.86 17.91
CA LYS A 117 -5.10 2.82 17.51
C LYS A 117 -5.46 4.11 16.79
N GLY A 118 -5.85 3.98 15.51
CA GLY A 118 -6.10 5.11 14.64
C GLY A 118 -4.87 6.01 14.41
N SER A 119 -4.98 6.98 13.51
CA SER A 119 -3.96 8.04 13.36
C SER A 119 -4.24 9.22 14.31
N HIS A 120 -3.33 10.19 14.37
CA HIS A 120 -3.70 11.54 14.78
C HIS A 120 -4.64 12.17 13.74
N PHE A 121 -5.31 13.28 14.11
CA PHE A 121 -6.25 13.90 13.20
C PHE A 121 -5.56 14.54 12.01
N PHE A 122 -5.84 13.99 10.83
CA PHE A 122 -5.35 14.47 9.55
C PHE A 122 -5.64 15.96 9.36
N GLY A 123 -4.64 16.73 8.95
CA GLY A 123 -4.76 18.18 8.75
C GLY A 123 -4.70 19.03 10.02
N VAL A 124 -4.64 18.43 11.21
CA VAL A 124 -4.51 19.14 12.47
C VAL A 124 -3.08 19.04 13.02
N GLU A 125 -2.53 17.84 12.97
CA GLU A 125 -1.17 17.49 13.40
C GLU A 125 -0.61 16.40 12.50
N PRO A 126 0.70 16.07 12.56
CA PRO A 126 1.25 14.91 11.84
C PRO A 126 0.47 13.65 12.18
N VAL A 127 0.12 12.85 11.19
CA VAL A 127 -0.78 11.69 11.35
C VAL A 127 -0.20 10.58 12.23
N ILE A 128 1.12 10.48 12.31
CA ILE A 128 1.85 9.56 13.20
C ILE A 128 3.08 10.27 13.79
N SER A 129 3.56 9.82 14.95
CA SER A 129 4.83 10.30 15.51
C SER A 129 6.03 9.73 14.73
N ARG A 130 7.24 10.26 14.99
CA ARG A 130 8.47 9.73 14.40
C ARG A 130 8.77 8.31 14.86
N ASP A 131 8.53 8.01 16.14
CA ASP A 131 8.73 6.67 16.69
C ASP A 131 7.75 5.65 16.07
N GLU A 132 6.49 6.06 15.86
CA GLU A 132 5.49 5.24 15.17
C GLU A 132 5.83 5.01 13.70
N LEU A 133 6.39 6.02 13.01
CA LEU A 133 6.91 5.89 11.66
C LEU A 133 8.03 4.84 11.58
N GLU A 134 9.04 4.96 12.45
CA GLU A 134 10.16 4.01 12.51
C GLU A 134 9.66 2.60 12.80
N ALA A 135 8.79 2.43 13.81
CA ALA A 135 8.22 1.14 14.17
C ALA A 135 7.43 0.52 12.99
N SER A 136 6.71 1.34 12.23
CA SER A 136 5.93 0.86 11.09
C SER A 136 6.82 0.44 9.91
N LEU A 137 7.88 1.20 9.61
CA LEU A 137 8.88 0.84 8.61
C LEU A 137 9.59 -0.48 8.98
N GLU A 138 10.07 -0.61 10.23
CA GLU A 138 10.74 -1.82 10.73
C GLU A 138 9.82 -3.05 10.67
N LEU A 139 8.55 -2.87 10.99
CA LEU A 139 7.56 -3.94 10.87
C LEU A 139 7.38 -4.36 9.41
N GLY A 140 7.37 -3.40 8.48
CA GLY A 140 7.34 -3.66 7.05
C GLY A 140 8.52 -4.51 6.58
N PHE A 141 9.75 -4.15 6.95
CA PHE A 141 10.95 -4.95 6.70
C PHE A 141 10.83 -6.37 7.27
N THR A 142 10.33 -6.48 8.51
CA THR A 142 10.13 -7.79 9.16
C THR A 142 9.17 -8.69 8.38
N TYR A 143 8.11 -8.12 7.79
CA TYR A 143 7.17 -8.87 6.96
C TYR A 143 7.75 -9.22 5.59
N ALA A 144 8.61 -8.41 5.00
CA ALA A 144 9.32 -8.76 3.77
C ALA A 144 10.17 -10.00 3.99
N ASP A 145 10.99 -10.01 5.04
CA ASP A 145 11.79 -11.17 5.43
C ASP A 145 10.93 -12.41 5.75
N LYS A 146 9.84 -12.22 6.51
CA LYS A 146 8.91 -13.30 6.85
C LYS A 146 8.35 -13.97 5.60
N LEU A 147 7.79 -13.20 4.66
CA LEU A 147 7.17 -13.74 3.46
C LEU A 147 8.20 -14.33 2.49
N HIS A 148 9.39 -13.76 2.42
CA HIS A 148 10.52 -14.34 1.69
C HIS A 148 10.90 -15.72 2.27
N ASN A 149 11.03 -15.83 3.60
CA ASN A 149 11.37 -17.09 4.27
C ASN A 149 10.26 -18.14 4.15
N GLU A 150 8.99 -17.74 4.00
CA GLU A 150 7.89 -18.60 3.63
C GLU A 150 7.98 -19.07 2.17
N GLY A 151 8.90 -18.52 1.39
CA GLY A 151 9.16 -18.86 -0.02
C GLY A 151 8.17 -18.24 -0.98
N LEU A 152 7.49 -17.16 -0.62
CA LEU A 152 6.61 -16.41 -1.53
C LEU A 152 7.47 -15.63 -2.53
N GLN A 153 7.12 -15.72 -3.81
CA GLN A 153 7.84 -15.07 -4.92
C GLN A 153 7.07 -13.90 -5.51
N VAL A 154 5.77 -13.89 -5.30
CA VAL A 154 4.87 -12.81 -5.76
C VAL A 154 3.92 -12.47 -4.63
N VAL A 155 3.94 -11.23 -4.20
CA VAL A 155 3.05 -10.74 -3.13
C VAL A 155 2.20 -9.59 -3.66
N ALA A 156 0.89 -9.74 -3.61
CA ALA A 156 -0.04 -8.65 -3.83
C ALA A 156 -0.22 -7.86 -2.53
N LEU A 157 -0.12 -6.54 -2.61
CA LEU A 157 -0.28 -5.64 -1.47
C LEU A 157 -1.68 -5.04 -1.46
N GLY A 158 -2.22 -4.85 -0.27
CA GLY A 158 -3.48 -4.16 -0.06
C GLY A 158 -3.54 -3.51 1.31
N ASN A 159 -4.45 -2.56 1.47
CA ASN A 159 -4.73 -1.94 2.76
C ASN A 159 -6.23 -1.94 3.07
N ILE A 160 -6.54 -1.86 4.34
CA ILE A 160 -7.89 -1.66 4.89
C ILE A 160 -7.77 -0.55 5.93
N GLY A 161 -8.62 0.44 5.83
CA GLY A 161 -8.67 1.51 6.82
C GLY A 161 -9.70 2.55 6.45
N GLU A 162 -10.28 3.16 7.47
CA GLU A 162 -11.10 4.34 7.26
C GLU A 162 -10.20 5.44 6.68
N ARG A 163 -10.60 6.03 5.57
CA ARG A 163 -9.86 7.10 4.88
C ARG A 163 -8.45 6.75 4.37
N ALA A 164 -8.00 5.51 4.42
CA ALA A 164 -6.69 5.08 3.93
C ALA A 164 -6.42 5.50 2.47
N PHE A 165 -7.47 5.65 1.68
CA PHE A 165 -7.37 6.15 0.31
C PHE A 165 -6.92 7.62 0.25
N LEU A 166 -7.34 8.48 1.21
CA LEU A 166 -6.97 9.89 1.23
C LEU A 166 -5.45 10.07 1.43
N ASP A 167 -4.87 9.31 2.34
CA ASP A 167 -3.43 9.35 2.63
C ASP A 167 -2.60 8.85 1.44
N SER A 168 -3.05 7.77 0.80
CA SER A 168 -2.44 7.28 -0.44
C SER A 168 -2.51 8.32 -1.55
N LEU A 169 -3.63 9.05 -1.65
CA LEU A 169 -3.82 10.11 -2.64
C LEU A 169 -2.86 11.28 -2.42
N VAL A 170 -2.78 11.79 -1.18
CA VAL A 170 -1.88 12.91 -0.84
C VAL A 170 -0.43 12.50 -1.09
N THR A 171 -0.03 11.33 -0.63
CA THR A 171 1.33 10.82 -0.82
C THR A 171 1.68 10.68 -2.30
N THR A 172 0.78 10.10 -3.10
CA THR A 172 0.98 9.92 -4.54
C THR A 172 1.07 11.26 -5.26
N ALA A 173 0.13 12.18 -5.00
CA ALA A 173 0.10 13.48 -5.64
C ALA A 173 1.38 14.29 -5.35
N THR A 174 1.81 14.30 -4.09
CA THR A 174 3.03 15.00 -3.67
C THR A 174 4.28 14.42 -4.35
N ILE A 175 4.45 13.11 -4.38
CA ILE A 175 5.64 12.47 -4.99
C ILE A 175 5.66 12.62 -6.52
N THR A 176 4.49 12.56 -7.16
CA THR A 176 4.40 12.60 -8.63
C THR A 176 4.31 14.02 -9.19
N GLY A 177 4.05 15.03 -8.36
CA GLY A 177 3.77 16.39 -8.79
C GLY A 177 2.47 16.52 -9.59
N CYS A 178 1.57 15.54 -9.53
CA CYS A 178 0.26 15.60 -10.17
C CYS A 178 -0.66 16.54 -9.39
N ALA A 179 -1.47 17.33 -10.10
CA ALA A 179 -2.48 18.14 -9.44
C ALA A 179 -3.48 17.25 -8.69
N TYR A 180 -3.80 17.61 -7.47
CA TYR A 180 -4.75 16.84 -6.63
C TYR A 180 -6.10 16.67 -7.30
N ASP A 181 -6.58 17.71 -7.98
CA ASP A 181 -7.86 17.69 -8.71
C ASP A 181 -7.87 16.65 -9.84
N ASP A 182 -6.76 16.47 -10.55
CA ASP A 182 -6.64 15.48 -11.63
C ASP A 182 -6.72 14.04 -11.08
N ILE A 183 -6.12 13.79 -9.91
CA ILE A 183 -6.18 12.47 -9.26
C ILE A 183 -7.57 12.22 -8.69
N LEU A 184 -8.21 13.23 -8.09
CA LEU A 184 -9.53 13.13 -7.48
C LEU A 184 -10.63 12.77 -8.47
N VAL A 185 -10.55 13.23 -9.72
CA VAL A 185 -11.52 12.91 -10.79
C VAL A 185 -11.61 11.40 -11.05
N HIS A 186 -10.53 10.66 -10.81
CA HIS A 186 -10.47 9.22 -11.02
C HIS A 186 -10.88 8.39 -9.81
N THR A 187 -11.41 9.01 -8.75
CA THR A 187 -11.77 8.31 -7.50
C THR A 187 -13.28 8.18 -7.34
N GLU A 188 -13.78 6.95 -7.31
CA GLU A 188 -15.21 6.67 -7.35
C GLU A 188 -15.98 6.72 -6.02
N CYS A 189 -15.31 6.84 -4.86
CA CYS A 189 -15.98 6.67 -3.55
C CYS A 189 -15.68 7.76 -2.52
N GLY A 190 -16.70 8.16 -1.75
CA GLY A 190 -16.60 8.99 -0.53
C GLY A 190 -17.13 10.43 -0.69
N PRO A 191 -16.77 11.38 0.18
CA PRO A 191 -17.26 12.76 0.16
C PRO A 191 -17.08 13.41 -1.22
N THR A 192 -17.83 14.46 -1.49
CA THR A 192 -17.74 15.15 -2.78
C THR A 192 -16.30 15.52 -3.11
N ILE A 193 -15.97 15.58 -4.41
CA ILE A 193 -14.64 15.97 -4.90
C ILE A 193 -14.17 17.27 -4.24
N GLU A 194 -15.06 18.25 -4.13
CA GLU A 194 -14.76 19.55 -3.54
C GLU A 194 -14.39 19.47 -2.04
N GLN A 195 -15.07 18.62 -1.27
CA GLN A 195 -14.75 18.42 0.15
C GLN A 195 -13.37 17.76 0.32
N ARG A 196 -13.03 16.81 -0.54
CA ARG A 196 -11.72 16.15 -0.54
C ARG A 196 -10.61 17.12 -0.93
N ALA A 197 -10.81 17.87 -2.02
CA ALA A 197 -9.86 18.88 -2.48
C ALA A 197 -9.59 19.91 -1.39
N ALA A 198 -10.62 20.42 -0.71
CA ALA A 198 -10.46 21.38 0.38
C ALA A 198 -9.62 20.83 1.55
N HIS A 199 -9.82 19.55 1.92
CA HIS A 199 -9.01 18.90 2.95
C HIS A 199 -7.55 18.77 2.54
N ILE A 200 -7.29 18.34 1.30
CA ILE A 200 -5.94 18.16 0.77
C ILE A 200 -5.20 19.49 0.70
N HIS A 201 -5.81 20.53 0.14
CA HIS A 201 -5.18 21.85 0.04
C HIS A 201 -4.86 22.41 1.42
N SER A 202 -5.80 22.34 2.37
CA SER A 202 -5.56 22.77 3.75
C SER A 202 -4.40 22.05 4.41
N PHE A 203 -4.22 20.78 4.09
CA PHE A 203 -3.16 19.95 4.63
C PHE A 203 -1.79 20.28 4.00
N VAL A 204 -1.73 20.37 2.67
CA VAL A 204 -0.51 20.76 1.93
C VAL A 204 -0.01 22.12 2.41
N ASP A 205 -0.89 23.13 2.48
CA ASP A 205 -0.56 24.46 2.95
C ASP A 205 -0.01 24.47 4.39
N ARG A 206 -0.62 23.65 5.25
CA ARG A 206 -0.28 23.64 6.68
C ARG A 206 1.08 22.98 6.96
N PHE A 207 1.40 21.90 6.26
CA PHE A 207 2.60 21.10 6.56
C PHE A 207 3.73 21.34 5.56
N ASN A 208 3.53 22.20 4.58
CA ASN A 208 4.53 22.55 3.56
C ASN A 208 5.15 21.30 2.93
N ILE A 209 4.29 20.37 2.49
CA ILE A 209 4.70 19.09 1.87
C ILE A 209 4.77 19.17 0.34
N ASP A 210 4.60 20.37 -0.23
CA ASP A 210 4.70 20.59 -1.66
C ASP A 210 6.17 20.69 -2.08
N VAL A 211 6.60 19.74 -2.91
CA VAL A 211 7.94 19.73 -3.50
C VAL A 211 7.81 19.98 -4.98
N ASP A 212 8.17 21.18 -5.42
CA ASP A 212 8.06 21.61 -6.81
C ASP A 212 8.86 20.74 -7.78
N ASP A 213 10.04 20.28 -7.38
CA ASP A 213 10.91 19.47 -8.24
C ASP A 213 11.74 18.46 -7.44
N TRP A 214 11.25 17.24 -7.36
CA TRP A 214 11.96 16.12 -6.72
C TRP A 214 13.28 15.77 -7.40
N SER A 215 13.43 16.09 -8.69
CA SER A 215 14.67 15.78 -9.44
C SER A 215 15.82 16.71 -9.06
N ALA A 216 15.52 17.89 -8.52
CA ALA A 216 16.51 18.86 -8.06
C ALA A 216 17.10 18.47 -6.68
N LEU A 217 16.44 17.60 -5.92
CA LEU A 217 16.89 17.17 -4.61
C LEU A 217 18.02 16.13 -4.72
N SER A 218 18.98 16.19 -3.81
CA SER A 218 19.94 15.12 -3.58
C SER A 218 19.25 13.86 -3.05
N GLU A 219 19.94 12.72 -3.07
CA GLU A 219 19.39 11.45 -2.55
C GLU A 219 19.02 11.55 -1.05
N SER A 220 19.84 12.23 -0.25
CA SER A 220 19.53 12.41 1.18
C SER A 220 18.32 13.32 1.40
N GLU A 221 18.22 14.42 0.65
CA GLU A 221 17.07 15.32 0.74
C GLU A 221 15.78 14.63 0.33
N ARG A 222 15.79 13.87 -0.78
CA ARG A 222 14.62 13.08 -1.19
C ARG A 222 14.19 12.08 -0.11
N ARG A 223 15.16 11.40 0.51
CA ARG A 223 14.84 10.47 1.61
C ARG A 223 14.20 11.20 2.79
N ASP A 224 14.76 12.34 3.19
CA ASP A 224 14.27 13.10 4.32
C ASP A 224 12.86 13.67 4.04
N GLU A 225 12.59 14.12 2.82
CA GLU A 225 11.26 14.56 2.38
C GLU A 225 10.25 13.40 2.33
N VAL A 226 10.63 12.22 1.84
CA VAL A 226 9.74 11.05 1.87
C VAL A 226 9.41 10.65 3.31
N LEU A 227 10.40 10.63 4.21
CA LEU A 227 10.16 10.35 5.63
C LEU A 227 9.29 11.42 6.30
N HIS A 228 9.47 12.69 5.91
CA HIS A 228 8.61 13.77 6.36
C HIS A 228 7.16 13.57 5.87
N LEU A 229 6.98 13.29 4.59
CA LEU A 229 5.67 13.04 3.99
C LEU A 229 4.94 11.86 4.64
N LEU A 230 5.64 10.74 4.89
CA LEU A 230 5.08 9.60 5.60
C LEU A 230 4.64 9.94 7.03
N HIS A 231 5.44 10.75 7.74
CA HIS A 231 5.13 11.22 9.09
C HIS A 231 3.89 12.10 9.14
N VAL A 232 3.76 13.05 8.21
CA VAL A 232 2.70 14.06 8.24
C VAL A 232 1.41 13.61 7.55
N ALA A 233 1.50 12.73 6.55
CA ALA A 233 0.36 12.35 5.70
C ALA A 233 0.22 10.85 5.42
N GLY A 234 1.30 10.08 5.36
CA GLY A 234 1.26 8.69 4.88
C GLY A 234 0.67 7.69 5.88
N GLY A 235 0.74 7.98 7.16
CA GLY A 235 0.21 7.09 8.20
C GLY A 235 0.96 5.75 8.35
N LEU A 236 0.43 4.89 9.19
CA LEU A 236 1.07 3.61 9.54
C LEU A 236 1.12 2.65 8.36
N ASP A 237 0.04 2.54 7.58
CA ASP A 237 -0.08 1.58 6.48
C ASP A 237 0.85 1.90 5.31
N ILE A 238 0.95 3.18 4.90
CA ILE A 238 1.88 3.58 3.83
C ILE A 238 3.33 3.44 4.29
N ALA A 239 3.63 3.78 5.55
CA ALA A 239 4.95 3.57 6.13
C ALA A 239 5.31 2.07 6.17
N PHE A 240 4.39 1.21 6.62
CA PHE A 240 4.57 -0.24 6.62
C PHE A 240 4.83 -0.78 5.19
N LEU A 241 3.99 -0.41 4.24
CA LEU A 241 4.14 -0.85 2.84
C LEU A 241 5.45 -0.35 2.23
N THR A 242 5.89 0.86 2.58
CA THR A 242 7.19 1.40 2.17
C THR A 242 8.32 0.54 2.74
N GLY A 243 8.30 0.23 4.02
CA GLY A 243 9.27 -0.68 4.65
C GLY A 243 9.26 -2.06 4.00
N PHE A 244 8.09 -2.62 3.72
CA PHE A 244 7.95 -3.90 3.02
C PHE A 244 8.58 -3.92 1.62
N ILE A 245 8.39 -2.85 0.84
CA ILE A 245 8.93 -2.75 -0.53
C ILE A 245 10.45 -2.58 -0.52
N LEU A 246 11.01 -1.94 0.51
CA LEU A 246 12.44 -1.69 0.65
C LEU A 246 13.20 -2.88 1.25
N GLY A 247 12.53 -3.77 1.98
CA GLY A 247 13.08 -5.02 2.55
C GLY A 247 13.14 -6.12 1.53
#